data_edc973317c755dfb09b697adb712c027
#
_entry.id   edc973317c755dfb09b697adb712c027
#
_cell.length_a   1.000
_cell.length_b   1.000
_cell.length_c   1.000
_cell.angle_alpha   90.00
_cell.angle_beta   90.00
_cell.angle_gamma   90.00
#
_symmetry.space_group_name_H-M   'P 1'
#
loop_
_entity.id
_entity.type
_entity.pdbx_description
1 polymer ?
#
loop_
_entity_poly.entity_id
_entity_poly.type
_entity_poly.pdbx_seq_one_letter_code
_entity_poly.pdbx_strand_id
1 'polypeptide(L)'
;MKQNREEILKTIFRLFITRHYENVSYDDMIKATNISKGGLYHYAPNKLELFRLVLDSFFLDLIKIDDDIMVIQSVYDKHILHDFILRYAKFLHMRLRRIQDFLQLPVSETARAFSYLVIKCPQYYPSFSEKISSVTTKEKELIKNVLHIAEENGEIKPNMNLIFVSDMFYNSYSGLLLYSSFQPSENFGDELLVTFENVYSLIKADN
;
A
#
# COMPACT_ATOMS: atom_id res chain seq x y z
N MET A 1 -26.12 0.02 -22.84
CA MET A 1 -24.80 -0.64 -22.69
C MET A 1 -24.80 -1.50 -21.41
N LYS A 2 -24.52 -2.81 -21.52
CA LYS A 2 -24.30 -3.63 -20.30
C LYS A 2 -23.02 -3.13 -19.65
N GLN A 3 -23.12 -2.55 -18.46
CA GLN A 3 -21.95 -2.20 -17.65
C GLN A 3 -21.12 -3.48 -17.39
N ASN A 4 -19.80 -3.39 -17.58
CA ASN A 4 -18.92 -4.52 -17.32
C ASN A 4 -18.96 -4.85 -15.81
N ARG A 5 -18.98 -6.13 -15.46
CA ARG A 5 -18.98 -6.62 -14.07
C ARG A 5 -17.87 -5.95 -13.23
N GLU A 6 -16.70 -5.80 -13.79
CA GLU A 6 -15.56 -5.20 -13.12
C GLU A 6 -15.80 -3.73 -12.77
N GLU A 7 -16.36 -2.94 -13.68
CA GLU A 7 -16.68 -1.53 -13.44
C GLU A 7 -17.75 -1.34 -12.35
N ILE A 8 -18.72 -2.24 -12.28
CA ILE A 8 -19.71 -2.25 -11.20
C ILE A 8 -19.03 -2.48 -9.84
N LEU A 9 -18.17 -3.51 -9.74
CA LEU A 9 -17.46 -3.82 -8.51
C LEU A 9 -16.47 -2.70 -8.12
N LYS A 10 -15.77 -2.08 -9.08
CA LYS A 10 -14.92 -0.91 -8.85
C LYS A 10 -15.72 0.27 -8.28
N THR A 11 -16.89 0.53 -8.85
CA THR A 11 -17.78 1.59 -8.37
C THR A 11 -18.23 1.33 -6.93
N ILE A 12 -18.60 0.10 -6.61
CA ILE A 12 -18.98 -0.30 -5.25
C ILE A 12 -17.79 -0.19 -4.29
N PHE A 13 -16.60 -0.63 -4.73
CA PHE A 13 -15.37 -0.50 -3.93
C PHE A 13 -15.10 0.97 -3.59
N ARG A 14 -15.07 1.87 -4.59
CA ARG A 14 -14.89 3.32 -4.39
C ARG A 14 -15.91 3.88 -3.40
N LEU A 15 -17.17 3.48 -3.53
CA LEU A 15 -18.25 3.93 -2.66
C LEU A 15 -17.99 3.55 -1.18
N PHE A 16 -17.60 2.29 -0.93
CA PHE A 16 -17.27 1.83 0.42
C PHE A 16 -16.05 2.54 1.02
N ILE A 17 -15.04 2.81 0.19
CA ILE A 17 -13.81 3.47 0.64
C ILE A 17 -14.06 4.95 0.95
N THR A 18 -14.80 5.65 0.10
CA THR A 18 -15.01 7.10 0.22
C THR A 18 -16.07 7.47 1.25
N ARG A 19 -17.10 6.62 1.44
CA ARG A 19 -18.21 6.88 2.38
C ARG A 19 -18.17 6.03 3.62
N HIS A 20 -17.22 5.12 3.72
CA HIS A 20 -17.07 4.13 4.76
C HIS A 20 -18.20 3.06 4.75
N TYR A 21 -17.86 1.82 5.11
CA TYR A 21 -18.79 0.69 5.05
C TYR A 21 -20.13 0.97 5.73
N GLU A 22 -20.09 1.59 6.92
CA GLU A 22 -21.27 1.84 7.74
C GLU A 22 -22.31 2.73 7.05
N ASN A 23 -21.83 3.74 6.33
CA ASN A 23 -22.62 4.81 5.73
C ASN A 23 -23.12 4.51 4.32
N VAL A 24 -22.74 3.37 3.74
CA VAL A 24 -23.20 2.97 2.39
C VAL A 24 -24.45 2.13 2.50
N SER A 25 -25.55 2.57 1.89
CA SER A 25 -26.79 1.82 1.76
C SER A 25 -26.89 1.08 0.41
N TYR A 26 -27.87 0.17 0.29
CA TYR A 26 -28.19 -0.43 -1.02
C TYR A 26 -28.65 0.62 -2.04
N ASP A 27 -29.38 1.65 -1.59
CA ASP A 27 -29.84 2.73 -2.49
C ASP A 27 -28.67 3.55 -3.03
N ASP A 28 -27.60 3.76 -2.23
CA ASP A 28 -26.38 4.41 -2.71
C ASP A 28 -25.72 3.57 -3.79
N MET A 29 -25.60 2.25 -3.57
CA MET A 29 -25.01 1.34 -4.55
C MET A 29 -25.85 1.26 -5.84
N ILE A 30 -27.18 1.21 -5.74
CA ILE A 30 -28.09 1.21 -6.89
C ILE A 30 -27.92 2.51 -7.69
N LYS A 31 -27.91 3.67 -7.01
CA LYS A 31 -27.72 4.98 -7.66
C LYS A 31 -26.35 5.08 -8.35
N ALA A 32 -25.29 4.60 -7.70
CA ALA A 32 -23.93 4.69 -8.24
C ALA A 32 -23.68 3.73 -9.41
N THR A 33 -24.29 2.55 -9.39
CA THR A 33 -24.05 1.50 -10.40
C THR A 33 -25.14 1.38 -11.44
N ASN A 34 -26.29 2.04 -11.23
CA ASN A 34 -27.49 1.93 -12.07
C ASN A 34 -27.98 0.49 -12.26
N ILE A 35 -27.76 -0.39 -11.28
CA ILE A 35 -28.28 -1.77 -11.26
C ILE A 35 -29.33 -1.93 -10.17
N SER A 36 -30.30 -2.81 -10.38
CA SER A 36 -31.35 -3.06 -9.38
C SER A 36 -30.80 -3.76 -8.12
N LYS A 37 -31.56 -3.71 -7.03
CA LYS A 37 -31.25 -4.43 -5.79
C LYS A 37 -31.06 -5.93 -6.04
N GLY A 38 -31.91 -6.54 -6.86
CA GLY A 38 -31.75 -7.94 -7.29
C GLY A 38 -30.46 -8.17 -8.06
N GLY A 39 -30.05 -7.22 -8.90
CA GLY A 39 -28.76 -7.25 -9.59
C GLY A 39 -27.56 -7.25 -8.63
N LEU A 40 -27.61 -6.50 -7.52
CA LEU A 40 -26.58 -6.52 -6.48
C LEU A 40 -26.48 -7.89 -5.80
N TYR A 41 -27.61 -8.53 -5.52
CA TYR A 41 -27.62 -9.88 -4.91
C TYR A 41 -27.01 -10.97 -5.79
N HIS A 42 -26.87 -10.77 -7.11
CA HIS A 42 -26.11 -11.68 -7.99
C HIS A 42 -24.60 -11.63 -7.71
N TYR A 43 -24.06 -10.56 -7.10
CA TYR A 43 -22.65 -10.46 -6.74
C TYR A 43 -22.36 -11.04 -5.35
N ALA A 44 -23.24 -10.78 -4.39
CA ALA A 44 -23.08 -11.26 -3.02
C ALA A 44 -24.43 -11.31 -2.28
N PRO A 45 -24.63 -12.23 -1.35
CA PRO A 45 -25.92 -12.45 -0.66
C PRO A 45 -26.29 -11.31 0.30
N ASN A 46 -25.33 -10.48 0.71
CA ASN A 46 -25.56 -9.34 1.59
C ASN A 46 -24.46 -8.29 1.44
N LYS A 47 -24.65 -7.13 2.08
CA LYS A 47 -23.72 -5.98 2.03
C LYS A 47 -22.34 -6.34 2.54
N LEU A 48 -22.23 -7.16 3.59
CA LEU A 48 -20.95 -7.55 4.17
C LEU A 48 -20.15 -8.43 3.22
N GLU A 49 -20.78 -9.42 2.59
CA GLU A 49 -20.11 -10.27 1.61
C GLU A 49 -19.75 -9.50 0.33
N LEU A 50 -20.56 -8.51 -0.06
CA LEU A 50 -20.23 -7.63 -1.17
C LEU A 50 -19.01 -6.74 -0.85
N PHE A 51 -18.92 -6.24 0.38
CA PHE A 51 -17.75 -5.49 0.86
C PHE A 51 -16.48 -6.36 0.84
N ARG A 52 -16.54 -7.59 1.36
CA ARG A 52 -15.43 -8.54 1.33
C ARG A 52 -15.00 -8.86 -0.10
N LEU A 53 -15.96 -9.12 -0.97
CA LEU A 53 -15.71 -9.42 -2.38
C LEU A 53 -14.92 -8.28 -3.07
N VAL A 54 -15.33 -7.03 -2.89
CA VAL A 54 -14.64 -5.91 -3.56
C VAL A 54 -13.27 -5.61 -2.95
N LEU A 55 -13.09 -5.83 -1.65
CA LEU A 55 -11.77 -5.76 -1.02
C LEU A 55 -10.82 -6.82 -1.59
N ASP A 56 -11.27 -8.07 -1.69
CA ASP A 56 -10.47 -9.15 -2.26
C ASP A 56 -10.18 -8.97 -3.74
N SER A 57 -11.11 -8.36 -4.47
CA SER A 57 -10.94 -8.14 -5.92
C SER A 57 -9.95 -7.04 -6.26
N PHE A 58 -9.77 -6.03 -5.39
CA PHE A 58 -9.03 -4.83 -5.78
C PHE A 58 -7.95 -4.41 -4.79
N PHE A 59 -8.20 -4.51 -3.47
CA PHE A 59 -7.29 -3.88 -2.51
C PHE A 59 -5.90 -4.52 -2.50
N LEU A 60 -5.83 -5.84 -2.51
CA LEU A 60 -4.54 -6.54 -2.47
C LEU A 60 -3.70 -6.28 -3.71
N ASP A 61 -4.34 -6.17 -4.88
CA ASP A 61 -3.64 -5.81 -6.12
C ASP A 61 -3.08 -4.38 -6.10
N LEU A 62 -3.75 -3.47 -5.40
CA LEU A 62 -3.29 -2.08 -5.28
C LEU A 62 -2.05 -1.95 -4.39
N ILE A 63 -1.89 -2.83 -3.39
CA ILE A 63 -0.80 -2.76 -2.41
C ILE A 63 0.31 -3.79 -2.63
N LYS A 64 0.14 -4.72 -3.55
CA LYS A 64 1.16 -5.77 -3.81
C LYS A 64 2.51 -5.16 -4.18
N ILE A 65 3.56 -5.90 -3.86
CA ILE A 65 4.91 -5.60 -4.32
C ILE A 65 5.01 -6.04 -5.78
N ASP A 66 5.49 -5.15 -6.65
CA ASP A 66 5.73 -5.47 -8.05
C ASP A 66 7.00 -6.32 -8.18
N ASP A 67 7.01 -7.27 -9.11
CA ASP A 67 8.14 -8.20 -9.30
C ASP A 67 9.45 -7.46 -9.63
N ASP A 68 9.38 -6.32 -10.32
CA ASP A 68 10.55 -5.51 -10.66
C ASP A 68 11.32 -4.98 -9.46
N ILE A 69 10.63 -4.73 -8.32
CA ILE A 69 11.28 -4.31 -7.08
C ILE A 69 11.97 -5.48 -6.38
N MET A 70 11.48 -6.71 -6.60
CA MET A 70 12.05 -7.92 -6.03
C MET A 70 13.38 -8.33 -6.67
N VAL A 71 13.69 -7.78 -7.87
CA VAL A 71 14.93 -8.12 -8.58
C VAL A 71 16.10 -7.36 -7.99
N ILE A 72 17.01 -8.09 -7.34
CA ILE A 72 18.33 -7.59 -6.94
C ILE A 72 19.22 -7.71 -8.18
N GLN A 73 19.57 -6.58 -8.80
CA GLN A 73 20.26 -6.53 -10.08
C GLN A 73 21.71 -7.08 -10.01
N SER A 74 22.37 -6.90 -8.87
CA SER A 74 23.69 -7.48 -8.62
C SER A 74 23.95 -7.59 -7.11
N VAL A 75 24.23 -8.77 -6.63
CA VAL A 75 24.62 -9.01 -5.23
C VAL A 75 26.03 -8.50 -4.90
N TYR A 76 26.85 -8.17 -5.91
CA TYR A 76 28.22 -7.66 -5.75
C TYR A 76 28.33 -6.15 -5.87
N ASP A 77 27.19 -5.44 -5.99
CA ASP A 77 27.19 -3.98 -6.05
C ASP A 77 27.53 -3.37 -4.70
N LYS A 78 28.52 -2.49 -4.67
CA LYS A 78 28.96 -1.78 -3.45
C LYS A 78 27.94 -0.72 -2.98
N HIS A 79 26.96 -0.40 -3.77
CA HIS A 79 25.93 0.59 -3.51
C HIS A 79 24.51 -0.03 -3.63
N ILE A 80 24.40 -1.34 -3.37
CA ILE A 80 23.16 -2.09 -3.56
C ILE A 80 21.99 -1.53 -2.76
N LEU A 81 22.24 -1.12 -1.51
CA LEU A 81 21.21 -0.54 -0.65
C LEU A 81 20.82 0.85 -1.12
N HIS A 82 21.77 1.70 -1.47
CA HIS A 82 21.48 3.04 -1.98
C HIS A 82 20.63 2.97 -3.26
N ASP A 83 21.01 2.14 -4.22
CA ASP A 83 20.24 1.94 -5.45
C ASP A 83 18.85 1.33 -5.18
N PHE A 84 18.77 0.42 -4.21
CA PHE A 84 17.47 -0.10 -3.79
C PHE A 84 16.59 1.00 -3.18
N ILE A 85 17.13 1.85 -2.33
CA ILE A 85 16.39 2.97 -1.70
C ILE A 85 15.76 3.87 -2.75
N LEU A 86 16.52 4.26 -3.79
CA LEU A 86 16.03 5.10 -4.89
C LEU A 86 14.86 4.41 -5.64
N ARG A 87 15.02 3.15 -5.97
CA ARG A 87 13.97 2.36 -6.64
C ARG A 87 12.76 2.13 -5.75
N TYR A 88 12.97 1.85 -4.48
CA TYR A 88 11.92 1.57 -3.52
C TYR A 88 11.07 2.82 -3.22
N ALA A 89 11.70 3.97 -3.01
CA ALA A 89 10.97 5.23 -2.85
C ALA A 89 10.12 5.56 -4.10
N LYS A 90 10.68 5.39 -5.29
CA LYS A 90 9.94 5.55 -6.56
C LYS A 90 8.76 4.57 -6.66
N PHE A 91 8.97 3.30 -6.32
CA PHE A 91 7.92 2.28 -6.32
C PHE A 91 6.77 2.66 -5.37
N LEU A 92 7.08 3.08 -4.14
CA LEU A 92 6.08 3.48 -3.14
C LEU A 92 5.29 4.72 -3.59
N HIS A 93 5.98 5.69 -4.21
CA HIS A 93 5.33 6.84 -4.83
C HIS A 93 4.37 6.41 -5.96
N MET A 94 4.83 5.56 -6.87
CA MET A 94 4.00 5.04 -7.97
C MET A 94 2.84 4.19 -7.46
N ARG A 95 3.03 3.41 -6.39
CA ARG A 95 1.95 2.68 -5.71
C ARG A 95 0.86 3.63 -5.21
N LEU A 96 1.24 4.71 -4.55
CA LEU A 96 0.29 5.74 -4.10
C LEU A 96 -0.45 6.38 -5.29
N ARG A 97 0.25 6.72 -6.38
CA ARG A 97 -0.36 7.24 -7.61
C ARG A 97 -1.37 6.26 -8.21
N ARG A 98 -1.02 4.97 -8.31
CA ARG A 98 -1.93 3.91 -8.79
C ARG A 98 -3.20 3.83 -7.94
N ILE A 99 -3.09 3.94 -6.62
CA ILE A 99 -4.25 3.97 -5.71
C ILE A 99 -5.09 5.24 -5.95
N GLN A 100 -4.47 6.40 -6.11
CA GLN A 100 -5.16 7.66 -6.42
C GLN A 100 -5.96 7.57 -7.72
N ASP A 101 -5.33 7.09 -8.78
CA ASP A 101 -5.95 6.94 -10.10
C ASP A 101 -7.11 5.94 -10.04
N PHE A 102 -6.93 4.84 -9.30
CA PHE A 102 -7.99 3.85 -9.11
C PHE A 102 -9.17 4.43 -8.32
N LEU A 103 -8.92 5.16 -7.23
CA LEU A 103 -9.96 5.77 -6.40
C LEU A 103 -10.52 7.06 -6.99
N GLN A 104 -9.79 7.71 -7.91
CA GLN A 104 -10.09 9.04 -8.45
C GLN A 104 -10.17 10.11 -7.33
N LEU A 105 -9.22 10.04 -6.40
CA LEU A 105 -9.14 10.92 -5.23
C LEU A 105 -7.81 11.69 -5.19
N PRO A 106 -7.77 12.90 -4.59
CA PRO A 106 -6.53 13.58 -4.26
C PRO A 106 -5.71 12.82 -3.20
N VAL A 107 -4.41 13.16 -3.05
CA VAL A 107 -3.47 12.45 -2.14
C VAL A 107 -4.02 12.32 -0.73
N SER A 108 -4.48 13.42 -0.13
CA SER A 108 -4.98 13.44 1.25
C SER A 108 -6.18 12.53 1.48
N GLU A 109 -7.11 12.52 0.53
CA GLU A 109 -8.30 11.68 0.61
C GLU A 109 -7.94 10.21 0.36
N THR A 110 -7.00 9.95 -0.54
CA THR A 110 -6.46 8.60 -0.78
C THR A 110 -5.77 8.05 0.46
N ALA A 111 -4.89 8.83 1.11
CA ALA A 111 -4.22 8.44 2.34
C ALA A 111 -5.21 8.20 3.48
N ARG A 112 -6.24 9.05 3.61
CA ARG A 112 -7.32 8.88 4.59
C ARG A 112 -8.15 7.63 4.34
N ALA A 113 -8.53 7.39 3.09
CA ALA A 113 -9.26 6.20 2.66
C ALA A 113 -8.47 4.92 2.94
N PHE A 114 -7.17 4.92 2.65
CA PHE A 114 -6.28 3.81 2.96
C PHE A 114 -6.16 3.57 4.48
N SER A 115 -5.96 4.62 5.26
CA SER A 115 -5.90 4.52 6.73
C SER A 115 -7.20 3.97 7.32
N TYR A 116 -8.35 4.43 6.81
CA TYR A 116 -9.65 3.88 7.19
C TYR A 116 -9.72 2.36 6.93
N LEU A 117 -9.30 1.91 5.75
CA LEU A 117 -9.31 0.49 5.42
C LEU A 117 -8.47 -0.34 6.41
N VAL A 118 -7.22 0.06 6.63
CA VAL A 118 -6.31 -0.67 7.51
C VAL A 118 -6.84 -0.75 8.94
N ILE A 119 -7.43 0.34 9.45
CA ILE A 119 -7.88 0.44 10.85
C ILE A 119 -9.27 -0.20 11.05
N LYS A 120 -10.20 -0.02 10.11
CA LYS A 120 -11.61 -0.39 10.28
C LYS A 120 -12.01 -1.71 9.65
N CYS A 121 -11.40 -2.09 8.52
CA CYS A 121 -11.78 -3.34 7.85
C CYS A 121 -11.68 -4.60 8.71
N PRO A 122 -10.71 -4.75 9.63
CA PRO A 122 -10.66 -5.93 10.50
C PRO A 122 -11.93 -6.17 11.33
N GLN A 123 -12.70 -5.12 11.63
CA GLN A 123 -13.98 -5.23 12.35
C GLN A 123 -15.06 -5.97 11.54
N TYR A 124 -15.02 -5.83 10.21
CA TYR A 124 -16.00 -6.41 9.27
C TYR A 124 -15.45 -7.62 8.53
N TYR A 125 -14.12 -7.71 8.45
CA TYR A 125 -13.40 -8.76 7.75
C TYR A 125 -12.16 -9.15 8.54
N PRO A 126 -12.26 -10.01 9.58
CA PRO A 126 -11.14 -10.35 10.47
C PRO A 126 -9.90 -10.88 9.74
N SER A 127 -10.07 -11.76 8.74
CA SER A 127 -8.93 -12.29 7.94
C SER A 127 -8.26 -11.25 7.03
N PHE A 128 -8.79 -10.04 6.93
CA PHE A 128 -8.15 -8.94 6.21
C PHE A 128 -6.83 -8.51 6.84
N SER A 129 -6.74 -8.53 8.18
CA SER A 129 -5.49 -8.27 8.90
C SER A 129 -4.37 -9.24 8.51
N GLU A 130 -4.70 -10.53 8.36
CA GLU A 130 -3.73 -11.55 7.94
C GLU A 130 -3.23 -11.30 6.51
N LYS A 131 -4.13 -10.90 5.61
CA LYS A 131 -3.80 -10.57 4.23
C LYS A 131 -2.86 -9.35 4.15
N ILE A 132 -3.15 -8.28 4.89
CA ILE A 132 -2.27 -7.10 4.98
C ILE A 132 -0.94 -7.49 5.61
N SER A 133 -0.95 -8.23 6.71
CA SER A 133 0.26 -8.69 7.40
C SER A 133 1.16 -9.50 6.47
N SER A 134 0.59 -10.36 5.63
CA SER A 134 1.37 -11.13 4.64
C SER A 134 2.10 -10.23 3.65
N VAL A 135 1.46 -9.17 3.15
CA VAL A 135 2.11 -8.21 2.25
C VAL A 135 3.21 -7.44 2.97
N THR A 136 2.91 -6.92 4.16
CA THR A 136 3.87 -6.18 5.00
C THR A 136 5.10 -7.02 5.34
N THR A 137 4.92 -8.28 5.72
CA THR A 137 6.02 -9.19 6.06
C THR A 137 6.94 -9.40 4.87
N LYS A 138 6.39 -9.65 3.67
CA LYS A 138 7.19 -9.80 2.44
C LYS A 138 7.99 -8.54 2.12
N GLU A 139 7.40 -7.38 2.31
CA GLU A 139 8.05 -6.09 2.07
C GLU A 139 9.22 -5.87 3.03
N LYS A 140 9.02 -6.13 4.33
CA LYS A 140 10.09 -6.05 5.33
C LYS A 140 11.20 -7.09 5.11
N GLU A 141 10.84 -8.30 4.70
CA GLU A 141 11.84 -9.33 4.35
C GLU A 141 12.68 -8.94 3.14
N LEU A 142 12.07 -8.32 2.12
CA LEU A 142 12.81 -7.80 0.98
C LEU A 142 13.84 -6.75 1.42
N ILE A 143 13.43 -5.75 2.22
CA ILE A 143 14.33 -4.73 2.75
C ILE A 143 15.45 -5.38 3.56
N LYS A 144 15.13 -6.32 4.45
CA LYS A 144 16.11 -7.03 5.29
C LYS A 144 17.13 -7.80 4.45
N ASN A 145 16.71 -8.46 3.37
CA ASN A 145 17.61 -9.18 2.48
C ASN A 145 18.60 -8.24 1.78
N VAL A 146 18.13 -7.07 1.31
CA VAL A 146 19.02 -6.05 0.72
C VAL A 146 20.00 -5.53 1.75
N LEU A 147 19.55 -5.25 2.99
CA LEU A 147 20.40 -4.82 4.10
C LEU A 147 21.49 -5.86 4.41
N HIS A 148 21.16 -7.15 4.38
CA HIS A 148 22.13 -8.22 4.60
C HIS A 148 23.23 -8.21 3.55
N ILE A 149 22.89 -8.11 2.27
CA ILE A 149 23.86 -8.03 1.19
C ILE A 149 24.69 -6.75 1.30
N ALA A 150 24.09 -5.62 1.67
CA ALA A 150 24.81 -4.37 1.87
C ALA A 150 25.82 -4.44 3.02
N GLU A 151 25.49 -5.16 4.11
CA GLU A 151 26.42 -5.42 5.21
C GLU A 151 27.58 -6.32 4.77
N GLU A 152 27.33 -7.39 4.03
CA GLU A 152 28.35 -8.28 3.47
C GLU A 152 29.29 -7.56 2.50
N ASN A 153 28.76 -6.61 1.70
CA ASN A 153 29.54 -5.80 0.77
C ASN A 153 30.27 -4.62 1.45
N GLY A 154 30.08 -4.40 2.75
CA GLY A 154 30.69 -3.30 3.50
C GLY A 154 30.08 -1.93 3.18
N GLU A 155 28.91 -1.87 2.58
CA GLU A 155 28.18 -0.62 2.32
C GLU A 155 27.61 0.01 3.60
N ILE A 156 27.21 -0.84 4.54
CA ILE A 156 26.71 -0.40 5.85
C ILE A 156 27.58 -0.93 7.01
N LYS A 157 27.42 -0.30 8.16
CA LYS A 157 28.14 -0.66 9.39
C LYS A 157 27.84 -2.12 9.77
N PRO A 158 28.86 -2.89 10.20
CA PRO A 158 28.67 -4.29 10.57
C PRO A 158 27.93 -4.44 11.91
N ASN A 159 27.36 -5.62 12.13
CA ASN A 159 26.69 -6.04 13.38
C ASN A 159 25.48 -5.17 13.76
N MET A 160 24.80 -4.60 12.78
CA MET A 160 23.57 -3.86 13.03
C MET A 160 22.37 -4.82 13.22
N ASN A 161 21.38 -4.37 13.98
CA ASN A 161 20.09 -5.07 14.03
C ASN A 161 19.31 -4.80 12.73
N LEU A 162 19.50 -5.65 11.71
CA LEU A 162 18.89 -5.49 10.38
C LEU A 162 17.37 -5.55 10.41
N ILE A 163 16.77 -6.25 11.39
CA ILE A 163 15.30 -6.24 11.58
C ILE A 163 14.85 -4.84 11.98
N PHE A 164 15.54 -4.23 12.95
CA PHE A 164 15.21 -2.87 13.39
C PHE A 164 15.40 -1.85 12.27
N VAL A 165 16.48 -1.96 11.49
CA VAL A 165 16.73 -1.06 10.34
C VAL A 165 15.65 -1.23 9.26
N SER A 166 15.25 -2.48 8.95
CA SER A 166 14.14 -2.75 8.05
C SER A 166 12.84 -2.12 8.54
N ASP A 167 12.57 -2.21 9.84
CA ASP A 167 11.42 -1.56 10.46
C ASP A 167 11.48 -0.03 10.36
N MET A 168 12.66 0.59 10.45
CA MET A 168 12.82 2.03 10.26
C MET A 168 12.35 2.47 8.87
N PHE A 169 12.78 1.79 7.80
CA PHE A 169 12.35 2.08 6.44
C PHE A 169 10.83 1.93 6.27
N TYR A 170 10.29 0.78 6.68
CA TYR A 170 8.87 0.49 6.54
C TYR A 170 7.99 1.45 7.36
N ASN A 171 8.37 1.71 8.61
CA ASN A 171 7.60 2.59 9.51
C ASN A 171 7.68 4.05 9.08
N SER A 172 8.80 4.49 8.50
CA SER A 172 8.93 5.83 7.91
C SER A 172 7.93 6.05 6.77
N TYR A 173 7.82 5.10 5.85
CA TYR A 173 6.81 5.13 4.80
C TYR A 173 5.38 5.15 5.36
N SER A 174 5.08 4.23 6.28
CA SER A 174 3.75 4.11 6.89
C SER A 174 3.36 5.37 7.66
N GLY A 175 4.32 5.96 8.38
CA GLY A 175 4.14 7.22 9.10
C GLY A 175 3.88 8.40 8.16
N LEU A 176 4.65 8.51 7.07
CA LEU A 176 4.46 9.56 6.06
C LEU A 176 3.08 9.44 5.38
N LEU A 177 2.68 8.22 5.03
CA LEU A 177 1.37 7.96 4.44
C LEU A 177 0.23 8.34 5.41
N LEU A 178 0.34 7.96 6.68
CA LEU A 178 -0.63 8.36 7.71
C LEU A 178 -0.66 9.87 7.88
N TYR A 179 0.51 10.52 7.95
CA TYR A 179 0.62 11.98 8.08
C TYR A 179 -0.05 12.71 6.92
N SER A 180 0.10 12.20 5.70
CA SER A 180 -0.56 12.74 4.49
C SER A 180 -2.09 12.69 4.55
N SER A 181 -2.68 11.92 5.47
CA SER A 181 -4.14 11.87 5.64
C SER A 181 -4.72 13.13 6.31
N PHE A 182 -3.92 13.89 7.02
CA PHE A 182 -4.34 15.13 7.69
C PHE A 182 -3.50 16.35 7.30
N GLN A 183 -2.28 16.15 6.81
CA GLN A 183 -1.46 17.19 6.22
C GLN A 183 -0.95 16.73 4.85
N PRO A 184 -1.68 17.06 3.77
CA PRO A 184 -1.32 16.61 2.43
C PRO A 184 0.04 17.14 2.01
N SER A 185 0.87 16.25 1.47
CA SER A 185 2.10 16.63 0.79
C SER A 185 1.90 16.50 -0.72
N GLU A 186 2.22 17.54 -1.47
CA GLU A 186 2.29 17.49 -2.93
C GLU A 186 3.56 16.76 -3.41
N ASN A 187 4.56 16.67 -2.51
CA ASN A 187 5.89 16.11 -2.80
C ASN A 187 6.16 14.80 -2.03
N PHE A 188 5.14 13.97 -1.84
CA PHE A 188 5.24 12.72 -1.06
C PHE A 188 6.45 11.85 -1.46
N GLY A 189 6.75 11.74 -2.77
CA GLY A 189 7.89 10.95 -3.25
C GLY A 189 9.24 11.51 -2.82
N ASP A 190 9.40 12.83 -2.88
CA ASP A 190 10.63 13.52 -2.48
C ASP A 190 10.83 13.46 -0.96
N GLU A 191 9.78 13.67 -0.19
CA GLU A 191 9.82 13.55 1.28
C GLU A 191 10.18 12.12 1.73
N LEU A 192 9.63 11.13 1.05
CA LEU A 192 9.95 9.73 1.32
C LEU A 192 11.41 9.42 1.00
N LEU A 193 11.90 9.90 -0.14
CA LEU A 193 13.30 9.72 -0.55
C LEU A 193 14.24 10.38 0.46
N VAL A 194 13.99 11.64 0.84
CA VAL A 194 14.80 12.35 1.86
C VAL A 194 14.79 11.57 3.18
N THR A 195 13.65 11.03 3.58
CA THR A 195 13.54 10.23 4.81
C THR A 195 14.39 8.96 4.74
N PHE A 196 14.35 8.25 3.62
CA PHE A 196 15.15 7.04 3.40
C PHE A 196 16.65 7.34 3.32
N GLU A 197 17.05 8.44 2.66
CA GLU A 197 18.43 8.91 2.63
C GLU A 197 18.96 9.26 4.02
N ASN A 198 18.13 9.86 4.87
CA ASN A 198 18.51 10.12 6.26
C ASN A 198 18.74 8.81 7.03
N VAL A 199 17.86 7.81 6.88
CA VAL A 199 18.08 6.48 7.48
C VAL A 199 19.38 5.87 6.96
N TYR A 200 19.61 5.90 5.64
CA TYR A 200 20.83 5.40 5.02
C TYR A 200 22.07 6.09 5.56
N SER A 201 22.06 7.40 5.72
CA SER A 201 23.20 8.17 6.23
C SER A 201 23.63 7.79 7.66
N LEU A 202 22.68 7.30 8.48
CA LEU A 202 22.97 6.82 9.84
C LEU A 202 23.64 5.45 9.86
N ILE A 203 23.37 4.63 8.84
CA ILE A 203 23.80 3.24 8.81
C ILE A 203 24.97 2.96 7.87
N LYS A 204 25.23 3.82 6.87
CA LYS A 204 26.33 3.64 5.94
C LYS A 204 27.66 3.53 6.66
N ALA A 205 28.58 2.70 6.13
CA ALA A 205 29.92 2.56 6.65
C ALA A 205 30.69 3.89 6.52
N ASP A 206 31.57 4.14 7.47
CA ASP A 206 32.51 5.27 7.41
C ASP A 206 33.59 4.90 6.38
N ASN A 207 33.75 5.69 5.31
CA ASN A 207 34.80 5.54 4.29
C ASN A 207 36.16 5.94 4.83
#